data_880db02696a576eef0a284c888233cc2
#
_entry.id   880db02696a576eef0a284c888233cc2
#
_cell.length_a   1.000
_cell.length_b   1.000
_cell.length_c   1.000
_cell.angle_alpha   90.00
_cell.angle_beta   90.00
_cell.angle_gamma   90.00
#
_symmetry.space_group_name_H-M   'P 1'
#
loop_
_entity.id
_entity.type
_entity.pdbx_description
1 polymer ?
#
loop_
_entity_poly.entity_id
_entity_poly.type
_entity_poly.pdbx_seq_one_letter_code
_entity_poly.pdbx_strand_id
1 'polypeptide(L)'
;MVKRILVPTDFSESARYALNYAVDLNRTLKARLYLLHVLQDFTEFSEYNLSPSILPQLYLEFEENAAKRLEDMMEDMVPSEIHCGTYILHGVPFYEIIQFAKKENIDLIVIGSHGRTGLKHVLFGHTAEKVVKKASCPVLTVRHPETEFAMP
;
A
#
# COMPACT_ATOMS: atom_id res chain seq x y z
N MET A 1 9.13 -6.78 -20.08
CA MET A 1 10.08 -5.98 -19.25
C MET A 1 9.27 -5.14 -18.29
N VAL A 2 9.59 -5.17 -16.99
CA VAL A 2 8.88 -4.42 -15.94
C VAL A 2 9.24 -2.94 -16.05
N LYS A 3 8.26 -2.08 -16.31
CA LYS A 3 8.43 -0.63 -16.44
C LYS A 3 7.69 0.19 -15.38
N ARG A 4 6.69 -0.42 -14.74
CA ARG A 4 5.82 0.23 -13.74
C ARG A 4 5.63 -0.71 -12.57
N ILE A 5 6.04 -0.26 -11.40
CA ILE A 5 5.92 -1.01 -10.13
C ILE A 5 4.99 -0.26 -9.20
N LEU A 6 3.94 -0.93 -8.74
CA LEU A 6 3.04 -0.42 -7.73
C LEU A 6 3.44 -0.94 -6.35
N VAL A 7 3.57 -0.04 -5.38
CA VAL A 7 3.84 -0.35 -3.98
C VAL A 7 2.70 0.19 -3.12
N PRO A 8 1.72 -0.64 -2.76
CA PRO A 8 0.70 -0.25 -1.81
C PRO A 8 1.28 -0.13 -0.41
N THR A 9 0.85 0.88 0.34
CA THR A 9 1.28 1.10 1.72
C THR A 9 0.11 1.42 2.64
N ASP A 10 0.13 0.86 3.83
CA ASP A 10 -0.69 1.23 4.98
C ASP A 10 0.14 1.90 6.08
N PHE A 11 1.36 2.29 5.74
CA PHE A 11 2.38 2.87 6.62
C PHE A 11 2.91 1.92 7.71
N SER A 12 2.58 0.63 7.66
CA SER A 12 3.14 -0.38 8.56
C SER A 12 4.63 -0.65 8.27
N GLU A 13 5.33 -1.26 9.22
CA GLU A 13 6.72 -1.70 9.02
C GLU A 13 6.84 -2.69 7.86
N SER A 14 5.87 -3.58 7.71
CA SER A 14 5.83 -4.52 6.59
C SER A 14 5.73 -3.80 5.23
N ALA A 15 4.90 -2.74 5.14
CA ALA A 15 4.79 -1.93 3.94
C ALA A 15 6.06 -1.12 3.66
N ARG A 16 6.70 -0.57 4.70
CA ARG A 16 8.00 0.12 4.57
C ARG A 16 9.08 -0.83 4.07
N TYR A 17 9.11 -2.04 4.59
CA TYR A 17 10.07 -3.06 4.14
C TYR A 17 9.83 -3.47 2.68
N ALA A 18 8.56 -3.57 2.26
CA ALA A 18 8.20 -3.82 0.86
C ALA A 18 8.66 -2.70 -0.06
N LEU A 19 8.55 -1.43 0.37
CA LEU A 19 9.05 -0.29 -0.39
C LEU A 19 10.57 -0.32 -0.54
N ASN A 20 11.32 -0.61 0.52
CA ASN A 20 12.77 -0.79 0.45
C ASN A 20 13.14 -1.87 -0.58
N TYR A 21 12.44 -3.00 -0.56
CA TYR A 21 12.66 -4.08 -1.51
C TYR A 21 12.37 -3.65 -2.96
N ALA A 22 11.29 -2.89 -3.17
CA ALA A 22 10.95 -2.35 -4.49
C ALA A 22 12.02 -1.34 -4.99
N VAL A 23 12.57 -0.51 -4.11
CA VAL A 23 13.66 0.41 -4.42
C VAL A 23 14.92 -0.36 -4.83
N ASP A 24 15.28 -1.41 -4.10
CA ASP A 24 16.44 -2.24 -4.44
C ASP A 24 16.27 -2.96 -5.79
N LEU A 25 15.11 -3.55 -6.04
CA LEU A 25 14.77 -4.12 -7.36
C LEU A 25 14.89 -3.07 -8.46
N ASN A 26 14.46 -1.84 -8.17
CA ASN A 26 14.42 -0.78 -9.16
C ASN A 26 15.80 -0.29 -9.59
N ARG A 27 16.85 -0.56 -8.83
CA ARG A 27 18.24 -0.30 -9.26
C ARG A 27 18.58 -1.01 -10.57
N THR A 28 18.02 -2.22 -10.76
CA THR A 28 18.20 -3.00 -11.97
C THR A 28 17.10 -2.74 -13.02
N LEU A 29 15.85 -2.66 -12.58
CA LEU A 29 14.71 -2.60 -13.49
C LEU A 29 14.52 -1.23 -14.13
N LYS A 30 14.95 -0.15 -13.46
CA LYS A 30 14.77 1.26 -13.92
C LYS A 30 13.31 1.58 -14.26
N ALA A 31 12.39 1.03 -13.48
CA ALA A 31 10.97 1.23 -13.61
C ALA A 31 10.51 2.52 -12.91
N ARG A 32 9.35 3.03 -13.29
CA ARG A 32 8.65 4.04 -12.51
C ARG A 32 7.97 3.40 -11.32
N LEU A 33 8.13 3.98 -10.13
CA LEU A 33 7.43 3.56 -8.91
C LEU A 33 6.13 4.34 -8.72
N TYR A 34 5.12 3.66 -8.23
CA TYR A 34 3.82 4.20 -7.84
C TYR A 34 3.58 3.81 -6.39
N LEU A 35 3.66 4.79 -5.48
CA LEU A 35 3.40 4.59 -4.06
C LEU A 35 1.95 4.94 -3.77
N LEU A 36 1.14 3.96 -3.39
CA LEU A 36 -0.31 4.09 -3.24
C LEU A 36 -0.74 3.85 -1.80
N HIS A 37 -1.50 4.78 -1.24
CA HIS A 37 -2.26 4.57 -0.02
C HIS A 37 -3.76 4.60 -0.32
N VAL A 38 -4.53 3.68 0.29
CA VAL A 38 -5.98 3.65 0.20
C VAL A 38 -6.59 3.97 1.55
N LEU A 39 -7.30 5.09 1.61
CA LEU A 39 -8.12 5.46 2.76
C LEU A 39 -9.41 4.65 2.74
N GLN A 40 -9.65 3.91 3.82
CA GLN A 40 -10.90 3.16 3.96
C GLN A 40 -12.06 4.12 4.20
N ASP A 41 -13.22 3.83 3.60
CA ASP A 41 -14.42 4.63 3.81
C ASP A 41 -14.89 4.54 5.26
N PHE A 42 -15.15 5.72 5.84
CA PHE A 42 -15.63 5.85 7.23
C PHE A 42 -17.08 5.43 7.43
N THR A 43 -17.74 4.83 6.46
CA THR A 43 -19.11 4.33 6.63
C THR A 43 -19.24 3.31 7.77
N GLU A 44 -18.14 2.63 8.13
CA GLU A 44 -18.08 1.76 9.30
C GLU A 44 -18.01 2.54 10.64
N PHE A 45 -17.66 3.83 10.61
CA PHE A 45 -17.63 4.69 11.80
C PHE A 45 -18.99 5.30 12.14
N SER A 46 -20.04 5.02 11.38
CA SER A 46 -21.40 5.44 11.71
C SER A 46 -21.89 4.91 13.05
N GLU A 47 -21.25 3.87 13.61
CA GLU A 47 -21.50 3.35 14.95
C GLU A 47 -21.05 4.31 16.07
N TYR A 48 -20.20 5.30 15.79
CA TYR A 48 -19.69 6.25 16.79
C TYR A 48 -20.52 7.53 16.97
N ASN A 49 -21.76 7.59 16.45
CA ASN A 49 -22.67 8.74 16.60
C ASN A 49 -22.04 10.09 16.23
N LEU A 50 -21.14 10.12 15.24
CA LEU A 50 -20.57 11.37 14.75
C LEU A 50 -21.63 12.17 14.00
N SER A 51 -21.72 13.47 14.29
CA SER A 51 -22.60 14.35 13.56
C SER A 51 -22.25 14.37 12.07
N PRO A 52 -23.23 14.23 11.15
CA PRO A 52 -23.00 14.27 9.72
C PRO A 52 -22.28 15.54 9.23
N SER A 53 -22.35 16.64 10.00
CA SER A 53 -21.69 17.90 9.69
C SER A 53 -20.18 17.89 9.91
N ILE A 54 -19.64 16.94 10.70
CA ILE A 54 -18.21 16.84 11.04
C ILE A 54 -17.49 15.92 10.03
N LEU A 55 -18.20 14.99 9.42
CA LEU A 55 -17.64 13.98 8.54
C LEU A 55 -16.82 14.55 7.37
N PRO A 56 -17.28 15.56 6.60
CA PRO A 56 -16.51 16.08 5.47
C PRO A 56 -15.18 16.70 5.89
N GLN A 57 -15.16 17.43 7.02
CA GLN A 57 -13.95 18.04 7.54
C GLN A 57 -12.96 16.99 8.03
N LEU A 58 -13.45 15.96 8.69
CA LEU A 58 -12.65 14.83 9.15
C LEU A 58 -12.00 14.06 7.97
N TYR A 59 -12.74 13.85 6.88
CA TYR A 59 -12.23 13.26 5.65
C TYR A 59 -11.06 14.06 5.06
N LEU A 60 -11.20 15.39 5.00
CA LEU A 60 -10.13 16.26 4.49
C LEU A 60 -8.88 16.18 5.36
N GLU A 61 -9.01 16.21 6.68
CA GLU A 61 -7.89 16.10 7.61
C GLU A 61 -7.16 14.75 7.47
N PHE A 62 -7.90 13.65 7.31
CA PHE A 62 -7.30 12.32 7.10
C PHE A 62 -6.59 12.23 5.76
N GLU A 63 -7.16 12.80 4.70
CA GLU A 63 -6.54 12.82 3.38
C GLU A 63 -5.26 13.65 3.36
N GLU A 64 -5.28 14.85 3.95
CA GLU A 64 -4.11 15.71 4.08
C GLU A 64 -3.00 15.04 4.90
N ASN A 65 -3.36 14.40 6.02
CA ASN A 65 -2.41 13.67 6.86
C ASN A 65 -1.80 12.48 6.10
N ALA A 66 -2.63 11.71 5.40
CA ALA A 66 -2.16 10.59 4.59
C ALA A 66 -1.26 11.05 3.45
N ALA A 67 -1.60 12.15 2.77
CA ALA A 67 -0.79 12.74 1.70
C ALA A 67 0.60 13.15 2.22
N LYS A 68 0.65 13.84 3.35
CA LYS A 68 1.90 14.24 3.98
C LYS A 68 2.75 13.03 4.36
N ARG A 69 2.17 12.03 5.02
CA ARG A 69 2.88 10.80 5.40
C ARG A 69 3.42 10.04 4.20
N LEU A 70 2.69 10.08 3.09
CA LEU A 70 3.08 9.39 1.86
C LEU A 70 4.25 10.11 1.19
N GLU A 71 4.24 11.45 1.16
CA GLU A 71 5.33 12.27 0.68
C GLU A 71 6.57 12.10 1.56
N ASP A 72 6.44 12.21 2.88
CA ASP A 72 7.53 11.98 3.83
C ASP A 72 8.16 10.59 3.62
N MET A 73 7.33 9.56 3.47
CA MET A 73 7.78 8.18 3.23
C MET A 73 8.55 8.07 1.89
N MET A 74 8.07 8.74 0.85
CA MET A 74 8.75 8.78 -0.45
C MET A 74 10.10 9.50 -0.35
N GLU A 75 10.14 10.66 0.27
CA GLU A 75 11.36 11.46 0.43
C GLU A 75 12.42 10.74 1.27
N ASP A 76 12.00 10.06 2.34
CA ASP A 76 12.89 9.32 3.23
C ASP A 76 13.48 8.05 2.61
N MET A 77 12.71 7.36 1.77
CA MET A 77 13.01 5.99 1.39
C MET A 77 13.33 5.80 -0.09
N VAL A 78 12.93 6.72 -0.95
CA VAL A 78 13.13 6.59 -2.40
C VAL A 78 14.22 7.56 -2.86
N PRO A 79 15.35 7.05 -3.40
CA PRO A 79 16.39 7.90 -3.96
C PRO A 79 15.86 8.85 -5.05
N SER A 80 16.35 10.07 -5.09
CA SER A 80 15.88 11.13 -6.00
C SER A 80 16.02 10.80 -7.49
N GLU A 81 16.92 9.88 -7.83
CA GLU A 81 17.10 9.39 -9.21
C GLU A 81 16.00 8.41 -9.65
N ILE A 82 15.19 7.90 -8.72
CA ILE A 82 14.09 7.00 -9.02
C ILE A 82 12.81 7.82 -9.22
N HIS A 83 12.20 7.70 -10.40
CA HIS A 83 10.93 8.33 -10.67
C HIS A 83 9.81 7.63 -9.86
N CYS A 84 9.35 8.28 -8.81
CA CYS A 84 8.26 7.81 -7.95
C CYS A 84 7.14 8.83 -7.88
N GLY A 85 5.90 8.39 -8.01
CA GLY A 85 4.70 9.20 -7.79
C GLY A 85 3.91 8.69 -6.58
N THR A 86 3.28 9.60 -5.84
CA THR A 86 2.41 9.31 -4.70
C THR A 86 0.94 9.41 -5.10
N TYR A 87 0.12 8.50 -4.60
CA TYR A 87 -1.31 8.40 -4.94
C TYR A 87 -2.13 8.06 -3.71
N ILE A 88 -3.28 8.70 -3.57
CA ILE A 88 -4.28 8.39 -2.55
C ILE A 88 -5.60 8.05 -3.24
N LEU A 89 -6.19 6.96 -2.83
CA LEU A 89 -7.53 6.54 -3.24
C LEU A 89 -8.40 6.31 -2.01
N HIS A 90 -9.71 6.31 -2.22
CA HIS A 90 -10.71 6.02 -1.20
C HIS A 90 -11.45 4.74 -1.55
N GLY A 91 -11.70 3.89 -0.57
CA GLY A 91 -12.48 2.67 -0.76
C GLY A 91 -11.90 1.45 -0.07
N VAL A 92 -12.17 0.29 -0.63
CA VAL A 92 -11.69 -0.99 -0.10
C VAL A 92 -10.28 -1.27 -0.62
N PRO A 93 -9.25 -1.38 0.25
CA PRO A 93 -7.85 -1.40 -0.16
C PRO A 93 -7.51 -2.37 -1.28
N PHE A 94 -7.85 -3.65 -1.16
CA PHE A 94 -7.49 -4.63 -2.20
C PHE A 94 -8.16 -4.32 -3.55
N TYR A 95 -9.38 -3.82 -3.51
CA TYR A 95 -10.14 -3.49 -4.73
C TYR A 95 -9.51 -2.30 -5.45
N GLU A 96 -9.25 -1.22 -4.72
CA GLU A 96 -8.64 -0.02 -5.26
C GLU A 96 -7.22 -0.26 -5.80
N ILE A 97 -6.42 -1.08 -5.11
CA ILE A 97 -5.09 -1.50 -5.57
C ILE A 97 -5.19 -2.19 -6.94
N ILE A 98 -6.13 -3.13 -7.08
CA ILE A 98 -6.31 -3.89 -8.32
C ILE A 98 -6.82 -2.99 -9.46
N GLN A 99 -7.78 -2.11 -9.18
CA GLN A 99 -8.31 -1.16 -10.17
C GLN A 99 -7.24 -0.17 -10.63
N PHE A 100 -6.45 0.36 -9.70
CA PHE A 100 -5.33 1.24 -9.99
C PHE A 100 -4.28 0.53 -10.85
N ALA A 101 -3.93 -0.71 -10.50
CA ALA A 101 -2.96 -1.49 -11.27
C ALA A 101 -3.41 -1.70 -12.73
N LYS A 102 -4.70 -1.94 -12.96
CA LYS A 102 -5.26 -2.05 -14.31
C LYS A 102 -5.23 -0.73 -15.06
N LYS A 103 -5.71 0.34 -14.42
CA LYS A 103 -5.80 1.68 -15.01
C LYS A 103 -4.45 2.21 -15.44
N GLU A 104 -3.44 2.08 -14.58
CA GLU A 104 -2.09 2.58 -14.81
C GLU A 104 -1.20 1.58 -15.58
N ASN A 105 -1.74 0.43 -16.00
CA ASN A 105 -1.00 -0.64 -16.68
C ASN A 105 0.26 -1.05 -15.89
N ILE A 106 0.09 -1.34 -14.60
CA ILE A 106 1.17 -1.79 -13.72
C ILE A 106 1.68 -3.17 -14.15
N ASP A 107 2.98 -3.32 -14.21
CA ASP A 107 3.64 -4.56 -14.61
C ASP A 107 3.96 -5.47 -13.42
N LEU A 108 4.11 -4.89 -12.22
CA LEU A 108 4.43 -5.61 -10.98
C LEU A 108 3.85 -4.87 -9.77
N ILE A 109 3.20 -5.61 -8.89
CA ILE A 109 2.84 -5.12 -7.55
C ILE A 109 3.83 -5.68 -6.55
N VAL A 110 4.42 -4.83 -5.69
CA VAL A 110 5.26 -5.23 -4.56
C VAL A 110 4.53 -4.84 -3.28
N ILE A 111 4.13 -5.83 -2.50
CA ILE A 111 3.27 -5.63 -1.33
C ILE A 111 3.81 -6.35 -0.10
N GLY A 112 3.71 -5.73 1.08
CA GLY A 112 4.00 -6.40 2.34
C GLY A 112 3.04 -7.56 2.60
N SER A 113 3.53 -8.68 3.10
CA SER A 113 2.70 -9.85 3.40
C SER A 113 1.72 -9.63 4.55
N HIS A 114 1.99 -8.65 5.45
CA HIS A 114 1.16 -8.29 6.59
C HIS A 114 0.89 -6.79 6.59
N GLY A 115 -0.24 -6.38 7.17
CA GLY A 115 -0.60 -4.98 7.38
C GLY A 115 -0.51 -4.59 8.86
N ARG A 116 -1.26 -3.53 9.22
CA ARG A 116 -1.29 -2.97 10.58
C ARG A 116 -1.67 -3.95 11.69
N THR A 117 -2.46 -4.97 11.38
CA THR A 117 -2.98 -5.91 12.39
C THR A 117 -1.96 -6.93 12.88
N GLY A 118 -0.84 -7.12 12.17
CA GLY A 118 0.34 -7.87 12.62
C GLY A 118 0.07 -9.20 13.35
N LEU A 119 -1.03 -9.88 13.05
CA LEU A 119 -1.42 -11.11 13.72
C LEU A 119 -0.37 -12.20 13.45
N LYS A 120 0.36 -12.59 14.49
CA LYS A 120 1.49 -13.53 14.44
C LYS A 120 1.17 -14.91 13.86
N HIS A 121 -0.11 -15.23 13.68
CA HIS A 121 -0.58 -16.54 13.21
C HIS A 121 -1.15 -16.52 11.79
N VAL A 122 -1.15 -15.38 11.11
CA VAL A 122 -1.72 -15.24 9.76
C VAL A 122 -0.58 -15.19 8.75
N LEU A 123 -0.56 -16.15 7.81
CA LEU A 123 0.44 -16.25 6.73
C LEU A 123 0.44 -15.02 5.82
N PHE A 124 -0.73 -14.44 5.60
CA PHE A 124 -0.95 -13.25 4.78
C PHE A 124 -1.97 -12.34 5.42
N GLY A 125 -1.73 -11.03 5.39
CA GLY A 125 -2.74 -10.03 5.67
C GLY A 125 -3.89 -10.11 4.65
N HIS A 126 -5.08 -9.74 5.09
CA HIS A 126 -6.31 -9.83 4.29
C HIS A 126 -6.24 -9.11 2.93
N THR A 127 -5.60 -7.94 2.89
CA THR A 127 -5.40 -7.19 1.64
C THR A 127 -4.42 -7.88 0.72
N ALA A 128 -3.25 -8.30 1.22
CA ALA A 128 -2.21 -8.96 0.44
C ALA A 128 -2.73 -10.26 -0.19
N GLU A 129 -3.44 -11.09 0.57
CA GLU A 129 -4.04 -12.33 0.09
C GLU A 129 -4.99 -12.10 -1.09
N LYS A 130 -5.88 -11.11 -0.97
CA LYS A 130 -6.84 -10.78 -2.03
C LYS A 130 -6.16 -10.19 -3.26
N VAL A 131 -5.14 -9.36 -3.08
CA VAL A 131 -4.35 -8.82 -4.20
C VAL A 131 -3.66 -9.93 -4.96
N VAL A 132 -2.97 -10.86 -4.26
CA VAL A 132 -2.32 -12.02 -4.89
C VAL A 132 -3.30 -12.86 -5.69
N LYS A 133 -4.51 -13.11 -5.15
CA LYS A 133 -5.52 -13.95 -5.81
C LYS A 133 -6.20 -13.29 -7.01
N LYS A 134 -6.25 -11.96 -7.06
CA LYS A 134 -7.15 -11.24 -7.99
C LYS A 134 -6.44 -10.23 -8.90
N ALA A 135 -5.19 -9.91 -8.67
CA ALA A 135 -4.43 -9.01 -9.53
C ALA A 135 -4.27 -9.59 -10.96
N SER A 136 -4.28 -8.70 -11.95
CA SER A 136 -4.07 -9.06 -13.36
C SER A 136 -2.60 -9.03 -13.77
N CYS A 137 -1.70 -8.61 -12.89
CA CYS A 137 -0.25 -8.60 -13.09
C CYS A 137 0.44 -9.40 -11.99
N PRO A 138 1.72 -9.76 -12.16
CA PRO A 138 2.53 -10.39 -11.13
C PRO A 138 2.52 -9.63 -9.81
N VAL A 139 2.50 -10.36 -8.70
CA VAL A 139 2.53 -9.81 -7.34
C VAL A 139 3.69 -10.42 -6.58
N LEU A 140 4.60 -9.58 -6.12
CA LEU A 140 5.68 -9.94 -5.23
C LEU A 140 5.27 -9.59 -3.79
N THR A 141 5.12 -10.60 -2.96
CA THR A 141 4.87 -10.41 -1.54
C THR A 141 6.18 -10.40 -0.78
N VAL A 142 6.39 -9.37 0.01
CA VAL A 142 7.61 -9.17 0.79
C VAL A 142 7.29 -9.39 2.26
N ARG A 143 8.03 -10.30 2.88
CA ARG A 143 7.88 -10.62 4.29
C ARG A 143 8.92 -9.86 5.11
N HIS A 144 8.47 -9.20 6.17
CA HIS A 144 9.39 -8.58 7.11
C HIS A 144 10.18 -9.67 7.86
N PRO A 145 11.51 -9.53 8.01
CA PRO A 145 12.35 -10.59 8.57
C PRO A 145 12.01 -10.95 10.03
N GLU A 146 11.46 -9.99 10.78
CA GLU A 146 11.04 -10.22 12.19
C GLU A 146 9.66 -10.91 12.32
N THR A 147 9.00 -11.21 11.20
CA THR A 147 7.73 -11.94 11.24
C THR A 147 8.00 -13.40 11.57
N GLU A 148 7.77 -13.79 12.81
CA GLU A 148 7.86 -15.19 13.23
C GLU A 148 6.78 -16.03 12.54
N PHE A 149 7.18 -17.12 11.95
CA PHE A 149 6.31 -18.11 11.37
C PHE A 149 6.31 -19.36 12.25
N ALA A 150 5.18 -19.65 12.88
CA ALA A 150 4.98 -20.94 13.53
C ALA A 150 4.64 -21.98 12.44
N MET A 151 5.53 -22.93 12.23
CA MET A 151 5.20 -24.11 11.41
C MET A 151 4.09 -24.89 12.12
N PRO A 152 3.11 -25.43 11.38
CA PRO A 152 2.08 -26.28 11.97
C PRO A 152 2.64 -27.55 12.56
#